data_15ccb050fdc15c7769b26ef5fda98532
#
_entry.id   15ccb050fdc15c7769b26ef5fda98532
#
_cell.length_a   1.000
_cell.length_b   1.000
_cell.length_c   1.000
_cell.angle_alpha   90.00
_cell.angle_beta   90.00
_cell.angle_gamma   90.00
#
_symmetry.space_group_name_H-M   'P 1'
#
loop_
_entity.id
_entity.type
_entity.pdbx_description
1 polymer ?
#
loop_
_entity_poly.entity_id
_entity_poly.type
_entity_poly.pdbx_seq_one_letter_code
_entity_poly.pdbx_strand_id
1 'polypeptide(L)'
;KILFINGHLNTGGVEKSLADILRKIDLNKFDVKLLLLEDYGDYINQIPKNVKIELFDLHNTYGSLLKSLTNCLKQRDKKCFWTRIVFFLTRWFGRDKLRWLGKTIFKNEEYDCVIGFRPGIATELAAYAVTAKRKITWWHHGEMNLNIQQKKDYENACKKMDYVVSVSEGCANFLKKEILGIDKKL
;
A
#
# COMPACT_ATOMS: atom_id res chain seq x y z
N LYS A 1 6.16 -16.53 1.01
CA LYS A 1 6.01 -15.35 1.87
C LYS A 1 5.14 -14.31 1.19
N ILE A 2 4.06 -13.87 1.85
CA ILE A 2 3.08 -12.92 1.29
C ILE A 2 3.06 -11.66 2.16
N LEU A 3 3.11 -10.49 1.51
CA LEU A 3 2.96 -9.20 2.17
C LEU A 3 1.65 -8.53 1.74
N PHE A 4 0.79 -8.22 2.70
CA PHE A 4 -0.33 -7.31 2.50
C PHE A 4 0.05 -5.92 2.98
N ILE A 5 -0.34 -4.88 2.23
CA ILE A 5 -0.16 -3.48 2.61
C ILE A 5 -1.53 -2.82 2.60
N ASN A 6 -1.94 -2.26 3.75
CA ASN A 6 -3.18 -1.51 3.88
C ASN A 6 -2.97 -0.24 4.72
N GLY A 7 -3.92 0.69 4.69
CA GLY A 7 -3.86 1.91 5.51
C GLY A 7 -4.02 1.57 6.99
N HIS A 8 -5.21 1.10 7.35
CA HIS A 8 -5.65 0.82 8.72
C HIS A 8 -6.59 -0.40 8.74
N LEU A 9 -7.07 -0.77 9.91
CA LEU A 9 -8.12 -1.80 10.10
C LEU A 9 -9.35 -1.23 10.84
N ASN A 10 -9.66 0.06 10.65
CA ASN A 10 -10.88 0.68 11.20
C ASN A 10 -12.14 0.10 10.55
N THR A 11 -13.31 0.39 11.10
CA THR A 11 -14.56 -0.14 10.57
C THR A 11 -14.80 0.31 9.13
N GLY A 12 -14.86 -0.66 8.21
CA GLY A 12 -15.08 -0.43 6.78
C GLY A 12 -15.15 -1.72 5.98
N GLY A 13 -15.70 -1.65 4.76
CA GLY A 13 -15.86 -2.81 3.88
C GLY A 13 -14.55 -3.38 3.38
N VAL A 14 -13.57 -2.52 3.09
CA VAL A 14 -12.22 -2.91 2.66
C VAL A 14 -11.51 -3.68 3.77
N GLU A 15 -11.54 -3.15 4.97
CA GLU A 15 -10.89 -3.69 6.17
C GLU A 15 -11.53 -5.01 6.59
N LYS A 16 -12.87 -5.09 6.52
CA LYS A 16 -13.59 -6.36 6.74
C LYS A 16 -13.18 -7.41 5.70
N SER A 17 -13.14 -7.04 4.43
CA SER A 17 -12.69 -7.94 3.35
C SER A 17 -11.26 -8.43 3.58
N LEU A 18 -10.34 -7.56 4.00
CA LEU A 18 -8.97 -7.94 4.34
C LEU A 18 -8.94 -8.93 5.52
N ALA A 19 -9.66 -8.63 6.60
CA ALA A 19 -9.74 -9.52 7.76
C ALA A 19 -10.33 -10.89 7.39
N ASP A 20 -11.36 -10.92 6.53
CA ASP A 20 -11.97 -12.17 6.05
C ASP A 20 -10.99 -13.00 5.21
N ILE A 21 -10.20 -12.36 4.34
CA ILE A 21 -9.16 -13.03 3.55
C ILE A 21 -8.08 -13.59 4.47
N LEU A 22 -7.58 -12.80 5.42
CA LEU A 22 -6.52 -13.21 6.32
C LEU A 22 -6.95 -14.35 7.25
N ARG A 23 -8.25 -14.46 7.56
CA ARG A 23 -8.81 -15.60 8.32
C ARG A 23 -8.93 -16.89 7.50
N LYS A 24 -9.09 -16.75 6.18
CA LYS A 24 -9.31 -17.90 5.28
C LYS A 24 -8.05 -18.40 4.61
N ILE A 25 -6.99 -17.61 4.56
CA ILE A 25 -5.72 -18.01 3.97
C ILE A 25 -5.08 -19.15 4.78
N ASP A 26 -4.52 -20.14 4.09
CA ASP A 26 -3.86 -21.27 4.75
C ASP A 26 -2.49 -20.86 5.30
N LEU A 27 -2.47 -20.48 6.59
CA LEU A 27 -1.26 -20.03 7.29
C LEU A 27 -0.24 -21.14 7.56
N ASN A 28 -0.58 -22.41 7.27
CA ASN A 28 0.41 -23.49 7.29
C ASN A 28 1.24 -23.52 6.01
N LYS A 29 0.69 -23.03 4.91
CA LYS A 29 1.38 -22.95 3.62
C LYS A 29 2.05 -21.60 3.38
N PHE A 30 1.51 -20.52 3.96
CA PHE A 30 1.95 -19.18 3.67
C PHE A 30 2.44 -18.45 4.93
N ASP A 31 3.66 -17.91 4.89
CA ASP A 31 4.13 -16.90 5.85
C ASP A 31 3.55 -15.55 5.46
N VAL A 32 2.58 -15.08 6.23
CA VAL A 32 1.80 -13.86 5.91
C VAL A 32 2.20 -12.73 6.84
N LYS A 33 2.49 -11.58 6.22
CA LYS A 33 2.78 -10.32 6.90
C LYS A 33 1.77 -9.27 6.46
N LEU A 34 1.26 -8.51 7.41
CA LEU A 34 0.41 -7.34 7.19
C LEU A 34 1.16 -6.08 7.62
N LEU A 35 1.36 -5.15 6.69
CA LEU A 35 1.87 -3.81 6.98
C LEU A 35 0.70 -2.83 6.98
N LEU A 36 0.49 -2.17 8.12
CA LEU A 36 -0.45 -1.07 8.28
C LEU A 36 0.31 0.26 8.23
N LEU A 37 -0.29 1.28 7.59
CA LEU A 37 0.36 2.55 7.32
C LEU A 37 -0.15 3.70 8.18
N GLU A 38 -1.26 3.49 8.92
CA GLU A 38 -1.92 4.55 9.67
C GLU A 38 -2.23 4.12 11.11
N ASP A 39 -3.01 3.05 11.29
CA ASP A 39 -3.50 2.61 12.59
C ASP A 39 -3.80 1.11 12.58
N TYR A 40 -3.85 0.51 13.76
CA TYR A 40 -4.29 -0.88 13.93
C TYR A 40 -5.79 -1.06 13.67
N GLY A 41 -6.64 -0.15 14.15
CA GLY A 41 -8.08 -0.15 13.94
C GLY A 41 -8.87 -1.26 14.63
N ASP A 42 -10.21 -1.27 14.41
CA ASP A 42 -11.15 -2.13 15.15
C ASP A 42 -11.04 -3.62 14.79
N TYR A 43 -10.66 -3.92 13.54
CA TYR A 43 -10.56 -5.31 13.06
C TYR A 43 -9.27 -6.00 13.49
N ILE A 44 -8.37 -5.35 14.23
CA ILE A 44 -7.10 -5.95 14.68
C ILE A 44 -7.30 -7.28 15.41
N ASN A 45 -8.32 -7.35 16.27
CA ASN A 45 -8.63 -8.54 17.05
C ASN A 45 -9.19 -9.71 16.23
N GLN A 46 -9.57 -9.45 14.97
CA GLN A 46 -10.07 -10.46 14.04
C GLN A 46 -8.96 -11.07 13.17
N ILE A 47 -7.76 -10.51 13.21
CA ILE A 47 -6.63 -11.04 12.46
C ILE A 47 -6.04 -12.25 13.20
N PRO A 48 -5.79 -13.37 12.51
CA PRO A 48 -5.17 -14.55 13.12
C PRO A 48 -3.81 -14.22 13.74
N LYS A 49 -3.52 -14.76 14.91
CA LYS A 49 -2.28 -14.55 15.67
C LYS A 49 -1.00 -14.92 14.89
N ASN A 50 -1.13 -15.82 13.92
CA ASN A 50 0.00 -16.27 13.08
C ASN A 50 0.32 -15.29 11.95
N VAL A 51 -0.50 -14.27 11.71
CA VAL A 51 -0.18 -13.18 10.79
C VAL A 51 0.74 -12.18 11.49
N LYS A 52 1.91 -11.92 10.92
CA LYS A 52 2.84 -10.92 11.44
C LYS A 52 2.34 -9.53 11.09
N ILE A 53 1.96 -8.72 12.09
CA ILE A 53 1.48 -7.35 11.86
C ILE A 53 2.59 -6.38 12.21
N GLU A 54 2.88 -5.48 11.27
CA GLU A 54 3.75 -4.31 11.49
C GLU A 54 2.96 -3.04 11.24
N LEU A 55 3.15 -2.05 12.12
CA LEU A 55 2.66 -0.69 11.92
C LEU A 55 3.81 0.20 11.47
N PHE A 56 3.65 0.86 10.35
CA PHE A 56 4.50 1.94 9.91
C PHE A 56 3.64 3.19 9.75
N ASP A 57 3.46 3.92 10.85
CA ASP A 57 2.58 5.08 10.93
C ASP A 57 3.07 6.22 10.03
N LEU A 58 2.53 6.24 8.81
CA LEU A 58 2.75 7.35 7.89
C LEU A 58 1.88 8.56 8.23
N HIS A 59 0.77 8.37 8.95
CA HIS A 59 -0.17 9.45 9.26
C HIS A 59 0.49 10.50 10.17
N ASN A 60 1.19 10.08 11.21
CA ASN A 60 1.95 11.01 12.08
C ASN A 60 3.13 11.67 11.36
N THR A 61 3.54 11.15 10.21
CA THR A 61 4.54 11.79 9.36
C THR A 61 3.92 12.85 8.42
N TYR A 62 2.58 12.90 8.29
CA TYR A 62 1.88 13.92 7.51
C TYR A 62 1.73 15.22 8.33
N GLY A 63 1.65 16.31 7.65
CA GLY A 63 1.64 17.67 8.19
C GLY A 63 2.52 18.55 7.32
N SER A 64 2.76 19.78 7.70
CA SER A 64 3.72 20.61 6.97
C SER A 64 5.10 19.96 7.01
N LEU A 65 5.82 19.94 5.89
CA LEU A 65 7.13 19.29 5.78
C LEU A 65 8.08 19.71 6.90
N LEU A 66 8.18 21.01 7.13
CA LEU A 66 9.06 21.58 8.18
C LEU A 66 8.67 21.10 9.57
N LYS A 67 7.38 21.12 9.91
CA LYS A 67 6.90 20.68 11.23
C LYS A 67 7.14 19.18 11.43
N SER A 68 6.92 18.35 10.42
CA SER A 68 7.17 16.92 10.54
C SER A 68 8.65 16.58 10.61
N LEU A 69 9.52 17.25 9.84
CA LEU A 69 10.96 17.06 9.91
C LEU A 69 11.52 17.49 11.28
N THR A 70 11.07 18.63 11.82
CA THR A 70 11.48 19.06 13.16
C THR A 70 11.03 18.08 14.25
N ASN A 71 9.83 17.50 14.13
CA ASN A 71 9.34 16.48 15.06
C ASN A 71 10.17 15.19 14.97
N CYS A 72 10.46 14.71 13.76
CA CYS A 72 11.30 13.53 13.57
C CYS A 72 12.71 13.74 14.14
N LEU A 73 13.28 14.93 14.00
CA LEU A 73 14.58 15.28 14.58
C LEU A 73 14.52 15.31 16.11
N LYS A 74 13.49 15.94 16.71
CA LYS A 74 13.30 15.98 18.18
C LYS A 74 13.16 14.58 18.77
N GLN A 75 12.43 13.69 18.08
CA GLN A 75 12.22 12.30 18.49
C GLN A 75 13.38 11.37 18.11
N ARG A 76 14.41 11.88 17.40
CA ARG A 76 15.52 11.11 16.84
C ARG A 76 15.08 9.96 15.95
N ASP A 77 13.91 10.07 15.34
CA ASP A 77 13.37 9.06 14.44
C ASP A 77 13.90 9.25 13.00
N LYS A 78 15.05 8.60 12.76
CA LYS A 78 15.70 8.60 11.44
C LYS A 78 14.84 7.98 10.33
N LYS A 79 13.99 6.99 10.68
CA LYS A 79 13.07 6.36 9.71
C LYS A 79 12.01 7.35 9.25
N CYS A 80 11.35 8.02 10.21
CA CYS A 80 10.37 9.05 9.93
C CYS A 80 11.00 10.16 9.07
N PHE A 81 12.16 10.68 9.49
CA PHE A 81 12.87 11.73 8.78
C PHE A 81 13.16 11.36 7.31
N TRP A 82 13.77 10.18 7.07
CA TRP A 82 14.08 9.72 5.73
C TRP A 82 12.82 9.50 4.88
N THR A 83 11.80 8.89 5.45
CA THR A 83 10.51 8.68 4.77
C THR A 83 9.92 10.01 4.32
N ARG A 84 9.97 11.01 5.16
CA ARG A 84 9.47 12.35 4.85
C ARG A 84 10.21 13.00 3.67
N ILE A 85 11.53 12.88 3.66
CA ILE A 85 12.36 13.37 2.55
C ILE A 85 11.97 12.64 1.24
N VAL A 86 11.86 11.33 1.27
CA VAL A 86 11.51 10.57 0.08
C VAL A 86 10.12 10.95 -0.44
N PHE A 87 9.09 11.06 0.43
CA PHE A 87 7.76 11.51 0.00
C PHE A 87 7.76 12.93 -0.57
N PHE A 88 8.55 13.84 -0.01
CA PHE A 88 8.73 15.16 -0.59
C PHE A 88 9.33 15.08 -1.99
N LEU A 89 10.37 14.29 -2.18
CA LEU A 89 11.04 14.13 -3.46
C LEU A 89 10.12 13.48 -4.51
N THR A 90 9.22 12.56 -4.11
CA THR A 90 8.26 11.96 -5.06
C THR A 90 7.32 12.97 -5.69
N ARG A 91 7.09 14.10 -5.03
CA ARG A 91 6.24 15.17 -5.54
C ARG A 91 6.87 15.88 -6.75
N TRP A 92 8.20 15.98 -6.78
CA TRP A 92 8.95 16.71 -7.81
C TRP A 92 9.58 15.79 -8.86
N PHE A 93 10.04 14.60 -8.43
CA PHE A 93 10.85 13.69 -9.25
C PHE A 93 10.14 12.38 -9.61
N GLY A 94 8.86 12.25 -9.26
CA GLY A 94 8.04 11.07 -9.59
C GLY A 94 8.02 9.97 -8.53
N ARG A 95 6.99 9.13 -8.59
CA ARG A 95 6.69 8.08 -7.60
C ARG A 95 7.72 6.94 -7.58
N ASP A 96 8.52 6.77 -8.61
CA ASP A 96 9.61 5.78 -8.65
C ASP A 96 10.65 5.97 -7.54
N LYS A 97 10.75 7.15 -6.94
CA LYS A 97 11.62 7.43 -5.79
C LYS A 97 11.20 6.68 -4.53
N LEU A 98 9.96 6.20 -4.46
CA LEU A 98 9.50 5.33 -3.36
C LEU A 98 10.35 4.06 -3.21
N ARG A 99 11.05 3.61 -4.26
CA ARG A 99 12.03 2.51 -4.17
C ARG A 99 13.08 2.72 -3.08
N TRP A 100 13.41 3.97 -2.75
CA TRP A 100 14.38 4.29 -1.70
C TRP A 100 13.86 3.95 -0.29
N LEU A 101 12.55 3.73 -0.14
CA LEU A 101 11.95 3.26 1.11
C LEU A 101 12.06 1.74 1.30
N GLY A 102 12.47 1.00 0.27
CA GLY A 102 12.59 -0.47 0.33
C GLY A 102 13.45 -0.93 1.53
N LYS A 103 14.62 -0.34 1.71
CA LYS A 103 15.48 -0.63 2.86
C LYS A 103 14.90 -0.15 4.19
N THR A 104 14.26 1.02 4.19
CA THR A 104 13.79 1.67 5.42
C THR A 104 12.54 0.99 5.99
N ILE A 105 11.55 0.69 5.14
CA ILE A 105 10.27 0.10 5.56
C ILE A 105 10.36 -1.42 5.51
N PHE A 106 10.88 -1.98 4.39
CA PHE A 106 10.81 -3.42 4.12
C PHE A 106 12.13 -4.15 4.42
N LYS A 107 13.20 -3.44 4.88
CA LYS A 107 14.51 -4.00 5.22
C LYS A 107 15.14 -4.82 4.08
N ASN A 108 14.79 -4.51 2.83
CA ASN A 108 15.13 -5.27 1.63
C ASN A 108 14.67 -6.75 1.70
N GLU A 109 13.63 -7.05 2.46
CA GLU A 109 13.03 -8.38 2.47
C GLU A 109 12.43 -8.70 1.09
N GLU A 110 12.60 -9.95 0.66
CA GLU A 110 11.99 -10.46 -0.56
C GLU A 110 10.70 -11.24 -0.26
N TYR A 111 9.72 -11.07 -1.12
CA TYR A 111 8.41 -11.71 -0.98
C TYR A 111 8.09 -12.52 -2.24
N ASP A 112 7.34 -13.60 -2.09
CA ASP A 112 6.79 -14.32 -3.24
C ASP A 112 5.63 -13.52 -3.85
N CYS A 113 4.83 -12.86 -3.00
CA CYS A 113 3.74 -12.00 -3.43
C CYS A 113 3.62 -10.76 -2.54
N VAL A 114 3.38 -9.60 -3.15
CA VAL A 114 2.96 -8.39 -2.45
C VAL A 114 1.60 -7.95 -2.95
N ILE A 115 0.73 -7.58 -2.02
CA ILE A 115 -0.64 -7.16 -2.30
C ILE A 115 -0.86 -5.76 -1.71
N GLY A 116 -0.96 -4.74 -2.58
CA GLY A 116 -1.46 -3.42 -2.21
C GLY A 116 -2.98 -3.49 -2.10
N PHE A 117 -3.52 -3.56 -0.88
CA PHE A 117 -4.92 -3.89 -0.64
C PHE A 117 -5.87 -2.69 -0.80
N ARG A 118 -5.37 -1.52 -1.12
CA ARG A 118 -6.14 -0.32 -1.47
C ARG A 118 -5.40 0.49 -2.52
N PRO A 119 -6.12 1.25 -3.37
CA PRO A 119 -5.50 2.24 -4.24
C PRO A 119 -4.77 3.32 -3.43
N GLY A 120 -3.84 4.00 -4.04
CA GLY A 120 -3.00 5.02 -3.42
C GLY A 120 -1.69 4.48 -2.89
N ILE A 121 -1.28 4.96 -1.72
CA ILE A 121 0.07 4.70 -1.18
C ILE A 121 0.37 3.20 -0.97
N ALA A 122 -0.61 2.38 -0.62
CA ALA A 122 -0.42 0.94 -0.47
C ALA A 122 -0.05 0.29 -1.81
N THR A 123 -0.74 0.65 -2.89
CA THR A 123 -0.42 0.22 -4.26
C THR A 123 0.94 0.76 -4.71
N GLU A 124 1.23 2.04 -4.45
CA GLU A 124 2.50 2.67 -4.83
C GLU A 124 3.70 2.03 -4.11
N LEU A 125 3.59 1.74 -2.81
CA LEU A 125 4.64 1.04 -2.07
C LEU A 125 4.85 -0.39 -2.60
N ALA A 126 3.78 -1.13 -2.88
CA ALA A 126 3.86 -2.45 -3.50
C ALA A 126 4.55 -2.36 -4.88
N ALA A 127 4.20 -1.35 -5.69
CA ALA A 127 4.77 -1.15 -7.02
C ALA A 127 6.27 -0.85 -6.99
N TYR A 128 6.70 0.07 -6.14
CA TYR A 128 8.01 0.70 -6.23
C TYR A 128 8.98 0.33 -5.12
N ALA A 129 8.50 0.07 -3.91
CA ALA A 129 9.35 -0.10 -2.73
C ALA A 129 9.58 -1.56 -2.31
N VAL A 130 8.70 -2.48 -2.72
CA VAL A 130 8.78 -3.90 -2.34
C VAL A 130 9.43 -4.72 -3.45
N THR A 131 10.37 -5.60 -3.07
CA THR A 131 10.88 -6.66 -3.94
C THR A 131 10.00 -7.90 -3.80
N ALA A 132 9.32 -8.30 -4.88
CA ALA A 132 8.44 -9.46 -4.89
C ALA A 132 8.40 -10.12 -6.26
N LYS A 133 8.21 -11.45 -6.31
CA LYS A 133 8.06 -12.21 -7.56
C LYS A 133 6.73 -11.90 -8.25
N ARG A 134 5.67 -11.65 -7.48
CA ARG A 134 4.35 -11.26 -7.94
C ARG A 134 3.87 -10.01 -7.21
N LYS A 135 3.28 -9.08 -7.95
CA LYS A 135 2.75 -7.83 -7.43
C LYS A 135 1.29 -7.70 -7.82
N ILE A 136 0.41 -7.56 -6.83
CA ILE A 136 -1.04 -7.47 -7.00
C ILE A 136 -1.52 -6.18 -6.35
N THR A 137 -2.49 -5.53 -6.96
CA THR A 137 -3.24 -4.46 -6.30
C THR A 137 -4.73 -4.75 -6.33
N TRP A 138 -5.42 -4.35 -5.26
CA TRP A 138 -6.86 -4.45 -5.14
C TRP A 138 -7.49 -3.07 -5.22
N TRP A 139 -8.57 -3.00 -5.97
CA TRP A 139 -9.34 -1.79 -6.16
C TRP A 139 -10.75 -1.99 -5.60
N HIS A 140 -11.07 -1.27 -4.55
CA HIS A 140 -12.33 -1.40 -3.80
C HIS A 140 -13.31 -0.24 -4.04
N HIS A 141 -12.89 0.79 -4.76
CA HIS A 141 -13.70 1.96 -5.00
C HIS A 141 -14.31 1.90 -6.40
N GLY A 142 -15.60 2.25 -6.49
CA GLY A 142 -16.26 2.51 -7.76
C GLY A 142 -15.77 3.82 -8.39
N GLU A 143 -16.70 4.71 -8.74
CA GLU A 143 -16.35 6.01 -9.33
C GLU A 143 -15.57 6.89 -8.34
N MET A 144 -14.44 7.41 -8.80
CA MET A 144 -13.61 8.37 -8.08
C MET A 144 -13.26 9.52 -9.01
N ASN A 145 -13.32 10.74 -8.51
CA ASN A 145 -12.83 11.91 -9.24
C ASN A 145 -11.29 11.95 -9.17
N LEU A 146 -10.65 11.35 -10.16
CA LEU A 146 -9.20 11.36 -10.28
C LEU A 146 -8.75 12.57 -11.09
N ASN A 147 -7.84 13.36 -10.54
CA ASN A 147 -7.17 14.39 -11.33
C ASN A 147 -6.13 13.77 -12.27
N ILE A 148 -5.65 14.56 -13.23
CA ILE A 148 -4.72 14.11 -14.28
C ILE A 148 -3.46 13.45 -13.68
N GLN A 149 -2.90 14.05 -12.62
CA GLN A 149 -1.70 13.53 -11.99
C GLN A 149 -1.96 12.19 -11.28
N GLN A 150 -3.09 12.06 -10.59
CA GLN A 150 -3.50 10.80 -9.95
C GLN A 150 -3.70 9.68 -10.97
N LYS A 151 -4.36 9.96 -12.10
CA LYS A 151 -4.50 8.98 -13.19
C LYS A 151 -3.16 8.49 -13.66
N LYS A 152 -2.24 9.40 -13.96
CA LYS A 152 -0.88 9.07 -14.39
C LYS A 152 -0.09 8.27 -13.35
N ASP A 153 -0.22 8.63 -12.07
CA ASP A 153 0.45 7.90 -10.98
C ASP A 153 -0.10 6.46 -10.87
N TYR A 154 -1.43 6.29 -10.97
CA TYR A 154 -2.05 4.95 -10.98
C TYR A 154 -1.68 4.14 -12.22
N GLU A 155 -1.71 4.72 -13.41
CA GLU A 155 -1.26 4.04 -14.63
C GLU A 155 0.17 3.53 -14.49
N ASN A 156 1.06 4.36 -13.99
CA ASN A 156 2.46 3.99 -13.81
C ASN A 156 2.65 2.92 -12.71
N ALA A 157 1.89 2.98 -11.63
CA ALA A 157 1.90 1.94 -10.60
C ALA A 157 1.34 0.62 -11.14
N CYS A 158 0.18 0.66 -11.83
CA CYS A 158 -0.45 -0.53 -12.42
C CYS A 158 0.42 -1.20 -13.48
N LYS A 159 1.25 -0.45 -14.24
CA LYS A 159 2.22 -1.04 -15.17
C LYS A 159 3.22 -1.98 -14.48
N LYS A 160 3.49 -1.76 -13.19
CA LYS A 160 4.41 -2.57 -12.38
C LYS A 160 3.73 -3.72 -11.64
N MET A 161 2.41 -3.81 -11.67
CA MET A 161 1.65 -4.92 -11.11
C MET A 161 1.54 -6.06 -12.12
N ASP A 162 1.50 -7.29 -11.64
CA ASP A 162 1.15 -8.46 -12.46
C ASP A 162 -0.37 -8.55 -12.63
N TYR A 163 -1.13 -8.24 -11.56
CA TYR A 163 -2.59 -8.29 -11.55
C TYR A 163 -3.20 -7.09 -10.84
N VAL A 164 -4.38 -6.69 -11.34
CA VAL A 164 -5.24 -5.69 -10.71
C VAL A 164 -6.58 -6.37 -10.43
N VAL A 165 -6.95 -6.48 -9.18
CA VAL A 165 -8.20 -7.11 -8.77
C VAL A 165 -9.24 -6.02 -8.52
N SER A 166 -10.37 -6.09 -9.21
CA SER A 166 -11.53 -5.26 -8.93
C SER A 166 -12.57 -6.06 -8.14
N VAL A 167 -13.22 -5.41 -7.18
CA VAL A 167 -14.21 -6.07 -6.31
C VAL A 167 -15.61 -6.18 -6.94
N SER A 168 -15.84 -5.53 -8.07
CA SER A 168 -17.10 -5.58 -8.80
C SER A 168 -16.90 -5.24 -10.26
N GLU A 169 -17.88 -5.60 -11.09
CA GLU A 169 -17.89 -5.26 -12.51
C GLU A 169 -17.95 -3.74 -12.74
N GLY A 170 -18.72 -3.00 -11.93
CA GLY A 170 -18.75 -1.55 -11.98
C GLY A 170 -17.37 -0.92 -11.69
N CYS A 171 -16.65 -1.46 -10.72
CA CYS A 171 -15.27 -1.07 -10.42
C CYS A 171 -14.33 -1.40 -11.60
N ALA A 172 -14.46 -2.57 -12.20
CA ALA A 172 -13.66 -2.94 -13.38
C ALA A 172 -13.91 -1.99 -14.55
N ASN A 173 -15.18 -1.66 -14.84
CA ASN A 173 -15.56 -0.75 -15.90
C ASN A 173 -15.03 0.67 -15.67
N PHE A 174 -15.07 1.15 -14.42
CA PHE A 174 -14.44 2.42 -14.04
C PHE A 174 -12.94 2.40 -14.34
N LEU A 175 -12.24 1.35 -13.90
CA LEU A 175 -10.80 1.22 -14.12
C LEU A 175 -10.44 1.20 -15.61
N LYS A 176 -11.17 0.45 -16.43
CA LYS A 176 -10.96 0.39 -17.89
C LYS A 176 -11.12 1.76 -18.56
N LYS A 177 -12.08 2.55 -18.08
CA LYS A 177 -12.34 3.91 -18.58
C LYS A 177 -11.26 4.91 -18.17
N GLU A 178 -10.81 4.84 -16.91
CA GLU A 178 -10.01 5.89 -16.29
C GLU A 178 -8.49 5.61 -16.30
N ILE A 179 -8.07 4.34 -16.38
CA ILE A 179 -6.67 3.93 -16.29
C ILE A 179 -6.26 3.21 -17.58
N LEU A 180 -5.39 3.83 -18.36
CA LEU A 180 -4.97 3.30 -19.66
C LEU A 180 -4.19 1.99 -19.51
N GLY A 181 -4.58 1.01 -20.35
CA GLY A 181 -3.86 -0.27 -20.48
C GLY A 181 -4.05 -1.25 -19.32
N ILE A 182 -5.10 -1.04 -18.51
CA ILE A 182 -5.38 -1.92 -17.36
C ILE A 182 -6.04 -3.24 -17.76
N ASP A 183 -6.72 -3.30 -18.93
CA ASP A 183 -7.48 -4.46 -19.38
C ASP A 183 -6.71 -5.79 -19.37
N LYS A 184 -5.41 -5.73 -19.62
CA LYS A 184 -4.54 -6.92 -19.67
C LYS A 184 -4.17 -7.46 -18.29
N LYS A 185 -4.56 -6.76 -17.21
CA LYS A 185 -4.16 -7.07 -15.84
C LYS A 185 -5.34 -7.25 -14.88
N LEU A 186 -6.55 -6.87 -15.33
CA LEU A 186 -7.82 -7.07 -14.64
C LEU A 186 -8.26 -8.52 -14.66
#